data_92eee37a888c255ee699e903e2ee08f0
#
_entry.id   92eee37a888c255ee699e903e2ee08f0
#
_cell.length_a   1.000
_cell.length_b   1.000
_cell.length_c   1.000
_cell.angle_alpha   90.00
_cell.angle_beta   90.00
_cell.angle_gamma   90.00
#
_symmetry.space_group_name_H-M   'P 1'
#
loop_
_entity.id
_entity.type
_entity.pdbx_description
1 polymer ?
#
loop_
_entity_poly.entity_id
_entity_poly.type
_entity_poly.pdbx_seq_one_letter_code
_entity_poly.pdbx_strand_id
1 'polypeptide(L)'
;MRSAAQIIAYEIAMGFALVGVLMLSGSLNLQNIIYAQSGNILSWFWLPLFPLFLIYFIAGVAETNRAPFDVSEGESEIVAGFHVEYSGMAFAMFFLAEYMNLILISILCSIMFFGGWLSPFQGTPIDSYLAFVPGFFWLAIKTLIFIFIFLWLRATLPRYRYDQIMRLGWKVFLPFSLIYVVLTASYLFYFDKLPMKAL
;
A
#
# COMPACT_ATOMS: atom_id res chain seq x y z
N MET A 1 -11.19 -10.90 18.92
CA MET A 1 -11.38 -11.99 17.92
C MET A 1 -11.71 -11.45 16.52
N ARG A 2 -12.76 -10.66 16.31
CA ARG A 2 -13.13 -10.15 14.96
C ARG A 2 -12.06 -9.28 14.33
N SER A 3 -11.49 -8.33 15.07
CA SER A 3 -10.41 -7.45 14.62
C SER A 3 -9.14 -8.23 14.27
N ALA A 4 -8.73 -9.21 15.09
CA ALA A 4 -7.57 -10.05 14.78
C ALA A 4 -7.75 -10.86 13.49
N ALA A 5 -8.94 -11.43 13.26
CA ALA A 5 -9.23 -12.17 12.04
C ALA A 5 -9.20 -11.28 10.78
N GLN A 6 -9.65 -10.03 10.90
CA GLN A 6 -9.55 -9.04 9.82
C GLN A 6 -8.10 -8.74 9.50
N ILE A 7 -7.29 -8.36 10.48
CA ILE A 7 -5.88 -8.02 10.30
C ILE A 7 -5.15 -9.15 9.58
N ILE A 8 -5.25 -10.40 10.06
CA ILE A 8 -4.60 -11.55 9.43
C ILE A 8 -5.00 -11.71 7.96
N ALA A 9 -6.27 -11.57 7.62
CA ALA A 9 -6.74 -11.74 6.25
C ALA A 9 -6.15 -10.70 5.29
N TYR A 10 -6.02 -9.46 5.72
CA TYR A 10 -5.50 -8.37 4.89
C TYR A 10 -3.98 -8.28 4.88
N GLU A 11 -3.29 -8.59 5.99
CA GLU A 11 -1.82 -8.67 6.04
C GLU A 11 -1.27 -9.72 5.07
N ILE A 12 -1.90 -10.90 5.00
CA ILE A 12 -1.47 -11.96 4.07
C ILE A 12 -1.61 -11.47 2.62
N ALA A 13 -2.73 -10.85 2.26
CA ALA A 13 -2.95 -10.34 0.91
C ALA A 13 -1.97 -9.20 0.56
N MET A 14 -1.69 -8.32 1.51
CA MET A 14 -0.71 -7.25 1.39
C MET A 14 0.71 -7.81 1.23
N GLY A 15 1.05 -8.85 2.00
CA GLY A 15 2.32 -9.57 1.88
C GLY A 15 2.54 -10.14 0.48
N PHE A 16 1.53 -10.79 -0.12
CA PHE A 16 1.63 -11.27 -1.51
C PHE A 16 1.80 -10.12 -2.52
N ALA A 17 1.16 -8.99 -2.30
CA ALA A 17 1.36 -7.82 -3.16
C ALA A 17 2.81 -7.32 -3.12
N LEU A 18 3.42 -7.28 -1.93
CA LEU A 18 4.83 -6.93 -1.77
C LEU A 18 5.77 -7.97 -2.40
N VAL A 19 5.46 -9.27 -2.28
CA VAL A 19 6.22 -10.32 -2.96
C VAL A 19 6.26 -10.08 -4.47
N GLY A 20 5.14 -9.68 -5.09
CA GLY A 20 5.11 -9.32 -6.51
C GLY A 20 6.09 -8.19 -6.88
N VAL A 21 6.19 -7.15 -6.03
CA VAL A 21 7.18 -6.07 -6.21
C VAL A 21 8.62 -6.58 -6.06
N LEU A 22 8.88 -7.40 -5.04
CA LEU A 22 10.20 -7.97 -4.77
C LEU A 22 10.67 -8.87 -5.91
N MET A 23 9.77 -9.63 -6.54
CA MET A 23 10.08 -10.47 -7.69
C MET A 23 10.52 -9.65 -8.91
N LEU A 24 9.87 -8.50 -9.16
CA LEU A 24 10.25 -7.61 -10.25
C LEU A 24 11.57 -6.87 -9.99
N SER A 25 11.81 -6.43 -8.75
CA SER A 25 13.01 -5.69 -8.38
C SER A 25 14.23 -6.59 -8.15
N GLY A 26 14.00 -7.86 -7.76
CA GLY A 26 15.05 -8.82 -7.40
C GLY A 26 15.86 -8.48 -6.16
N SER A 27 15.42 -7.51 -5.37
CA SER A 27 16.14 -7.04 -4.19
C SER A 27 15.19 -6.70 -3.05
N LEU A 28 15.63 -6.94 -1.82
CA LEU A 28 14.94 -6.51 -0.60
C LEU A 28 15.33 -5.07 -0.19
N ASN A 29 16.36 -4.51 -0.81
CA ASN A 29 16.79 -3.15 -0.51
C ASN A 29 15.86 -2.14 -1.17
N LEU A 30 15.23 -1.27 -0.37
CA LEU A 30 14.31 -0.23 -0.84
C LEU A 30 14.93 0.68 -1.90
N GLN A 31 16.22 0.98 -1.76
CA GLN A 31 16.94 1.81 -2.71
C GLN A 31 17.03 1.12 -4.09
N ASN A 32 17.35 -0.16 -4.13
CA ASN A 32 17.40 -0.93 -5.36
C ASN A 32 16.01 -1.09 -6.00
N ILE A 33 14.96 -1.23 -5.19
CA ILE A 33 13.57 -1.28 -5.66
C ILE A 33 13.21 0.03 -6.40
N ILE A 34 13.63 1.18 -5.85
CA ILE A 34 13.38 2.47 -6.49
C ILE A 34 14.18 2.61 -7.78
N TYR A 35 15.47 2.25 -7.77
CA TYR A 35 16.30 2.34 -8.99
C TYR A 35 15.83 1.36 -10.08
N ALA A 36 15.27 0.22 -9.73
CA ALA A 36 14.65 -0.69 -10.70
C ALA A 36 13.43 -0.08 -11.43
N GLN A 37 12.83 0.96 -10.83
CA GLN A 37 11.75 1.75 -11.41
C GLN A 37 12.24 2.99 -12.17
N SER A 38 13.58 3.19 -12.32
CA SER A 38 14.14 4.33 -13.01
C SER A 38 13.72 4.34 -14.49
N GLY A 39 13.41 5.52 -15.01
CA GLY A 39 12.95 5.71 -16.37
C GLY A 39 11.65 6.50 -16.44
N ASN A 40 10.78 6.18 -17.38
CA ASN A 40 9.52 6.88 -17.57
C ASN A 40 8.47 6.43 -16.54
N ILE A 41 7.43 7.24 -16.30
CA ILE A 41 6.28 6.91 -15.43
C ILE A 41 5.61 5.58 -15.79
N LEU A 42 5.70 5.16 -17.04
CA LEU A 42 5.18 3.87 -17.53
C LEU A 42 6.07 2.67 -17.15
N SER A 43 7.33 2.88 -16.77
CA SER A 43 8.24 1.82 -16.29
C SER A 43 8.06 1.51 -14.81
N TRP A 44 7.31 2.31 -14.08
CA TRP A 44 7.04 2.10 -12.67
C TRP A 44 6.19 0.84 -12.43
N PHE A 45 6.36 0.24 -11.28
CA PHE A 45 5.70 -1.03 -10.94
C PHE A 45 4.19 -0.94 -10.79
N TRP A 46 3.62 0.27 -10.67
CA TRP A 46 2.17 0.44 -10.62
C TRP A 46 1.46 -0.06 -11.87
N LEU A 47 2.08 0.04 -13.06
CA LEU A 47 1.48 -0.40 -14.31
C LEU A 47 1.46 -1.92 -14.45
N PRO A 48 2.62 -2.64 -14.40
CA PRO A 48 2.63 -4.09 -14.53
C PRO A 48 1.98 -4.80 -13.33
N LEU A 49 1.99 -4.21 -12.15
CA LEU A 49 1.40 -4.77 -10.93
C LEU A 49 0.13 -4.04 -10.50
N PHE A 50 -0.61 -3.42 -11.43
CA PHE A 50 -1.80 -2.63 -11.10
C PHE A 50 -2.81 -3.35 -10.20
N PRO A 51 -3.16 -4.63 -10.42
CA PRO A 51 -4.06 -5.34 -9.53
C PRO A 51 -3.49 -5.55 -8.12
N LEU A 52 -2.18 -5.85 -8.00
CA LEU A 52 -1.53 -6.00 -6.70
C LEU A 52 -1.41 -4.65 -5.97
N PHE A 53 -1.19 -3.57 -6.70
CA PHE A 53 -1.24 -2.22 -6.14
C PHE A 53 -2.60 -1.92 -5.51
N LEU A 54 -3.71 -2.22 -6.22
CA LEU A 54 -5.06 -2.03 -5.67
C LEU A 54 -5.31 -2.87 -4.42
N ILE A 55 -4.88 -4.15 -4.42
CA ILE A 55 -4.99 -5.02 -3.25
C ILE A 55 -4.18 -4.45 -2.09
N TYR A 56 -2.92 -4.06 -2.33
CA TYR A 56 -2.06 -3.45 -1.33
C TYR A 56 -2.69 -2.20 -0.71
N PHE A 57 -3.23 -1.33 -1.56
CA PHE A 57 -3.82 -0.07 -1.12
C PHE A 57 -5.09 -0.31 -0.27
N ILE A 58 -6.01 -1.17 -0.74
CA ILE A 58 -7.24 -1.49 0.00
C ILE A 58 -6.92 -2.25 1.29
N ALA A 59 -5.95 -3.17 1.27
CA ALA A 59 -5.48 -3.86 2.47
C ALA A 59 -4.86 -2.89 3.48
N GLY A 60 -4.11 -1.89 3.02
CA GLY A 60 -3.57 -0.81 3.85
C GLY A 60 -4.65 0.05 4.51
N VAL A 61 -5.75 0.35 3.79
CA VAL A 61 -6.93 1.01 4.40
C VAL A 61 -7.54 0.13 5.50
N ALA A 62 -7.63 -1.17 5.27
CA ALA A 62 -8.20 -2.10 6.25
C ALA A 62 -7.30 -2.27 7.49
N GLU A 63 -5.98 -2.18 7.33
CA GLU A 63 -5.00 -2.29 8.42
C GLU A 63 -5.01 -1.05 9.32
N THR A 64 -5.29 0.13 8.77
CA THR A 64 -5.42 1.35 9.59
C THR A 64 -6.71 1.39 10.42
N ASN A 65 -7.55 0.33 10.36
CA ASN A 65 -8.82 0.21 11.08
C ASN A 65 -9.77 1.40 10.89
N ARG A 66 -9.66 2.12 9.78
CA ARG A 66 -10.49 3.27 9.48
C ARG A 66 -11.66 2.92 8.56
N ALA A 67 -12.71 3.74 8.61
CA ALA A 67 -13.80 3.61 7.67
C ALA A 67 -13.25 3.55 6.22
N PRO A 68 -13.73 2.60 5.41
CA PRO A 68 -14.91 1.74 5.55
C PRO A 68 -14.71 0.43 6.35
N PHE A 69 -13.48 0.10 6.80
CA PHE A 69 -13.12 -1.16 7.46
C PHE A 69 -13.03 -1.07 8.98
N ASP A 70 -13.68 -0.10 9.58
CA ASP A 70 -13.69 0.17 11.01
C ASP A 70 -14.57 -0.85 11.78
N VAL A 71 -13.99 -2.01 12.08
CA VAL A 71 -14.65 -3.05 12.88
C VAL A 71 -14.33 -2.92 14.36
N SER A 72 -13.16 -2.36 14.70
CA SER A 72 -12.69 -2.25 16.08
C SER A 72 -13.23 -1.03 16.81
N GLU A 73 -13.48 0.07 16.10
CA GLU A 73 -13.91 1.33 16.69
C GLU A 73 -15.40 1.55 16.69
N GLY A 74 -16.17 0.71 16.01
CA GLY A 74 -17.61 0.73 15.85
C GLY A 74 -18.39 1.61 16.81
N GLU A 75 -18.24 2.93 16.69
CA GLU A 75 -18.84 3.92 17.60
C GLU A 75 -20.36 3.72 17.81
N SER A 76 -21.03 3.15 16.82
CA SER A 76 -22.46 2.87 16.89
C SER A 76 -22.82 1.47 17.42
N GLU A 77 -21.85 0.53 17.47
CA GLU A 77 -22.11 -0.87 17.86
C GLU A 77 -21.50 -1.24 19.22
N ILE A 78 -20.41 -0.61 19.65
CA ILE A 78 -19.61 -0.97 20.85
C ILE A 78 -19.39 0.26 21.77
N VAL A 79 -20.34 1.17 21.90
CA VAL A 79 -20.26 2.31 22.83
C VAL A 79 -18.87 2.99 22.81
N ALA A 80 -18.35 3.34 21.62
CA ALA A 80 -17.04 3.97 21.38
C ALA A 80 -15.79 3.07 21.61
N GLY A 81 -15.92 1.74 21.68
CA GLY A 81 -14.77 0.82 21.70
C GLY A 81 -13.76 1.12 22.81
N PHE A 82 -12.46 1.24 22.46
CA PHE A 82 -11.38 1.52 23.42
C PHE A 82 -11.40 2.95 23.97
N HIS A 83 -12.11 3.88 23.33
CA HIS A 83 -12.25 5.27 23.81
C HIS A 83 -12.95 5.38 25.16
N VAL A 84 -13.70 4.35 25.57
CA VAL A 84 -14.39 4.33 26.86
C VAL A 84 -13.42 4.09 28.02
N GLU A 85 -12.42 3.25 27.79
CA GLU A 85 -11.48 2.83 28.86
C GLU A 85 -10.24 3.72 28.94
N TYR A 86 -9.81 4.30 27.82
CA TYR A 86 -8.61 5.12 27.74
C TYR A 86 -8.95 6.61 27.56
N SER A 87 -8.43 7.45 28.45
CA SER A 87 -8.56 8.89 28.39
C SER A 87 -7.22 9.60 28.52
N GLY A 88 -7.19 10.90 28.23
CA GLY A 88 -6.00 11.73 28.40
C GLY A 88 -4.84 11.31 27.51
N MET A 89 -3.65 11.15 28.08
CA MET A 89 -2.41 10.87 27.34
C MET A 89 -2.40 9.51 26.66
N ALA A 90 -2.99 8.48 27.30
CA ALA A 90 -3.07 7.14 26.71
C ALA A 90 -3.91 7.14 25.41
N PHE A 91 -5.03 7.82 25.40
CA PHE A 91 -5.85 8.03 24.21
C PHE A 91 -5.08 8.74 23.07
N ALA A 92 -4.34 9.80 23.42
CA ALA A 92 -3.51 10.53 22.44
C ALA A 92 -2.44 9.65 21.79
N MET A 93 -1.84 8.72 22.53
CA MET A 93 -0.85 7.78 22.01
C MET A 93 -1.46 6.80 21.00
N PHE A 94 -2.66 6.27 21.22
CA PHE A 94 -3.34 5.40 20.26
C PHE A 94 -3.66 6.16 18.97
N PHE A 95 -4.16 7.37 19.07
CA PHE A 95 -4.43 8.22 17.91
C PHE A 95 -3.17 8.53 17.10
N LEU A 96 -2.08 8.86 17.80
CA LEU A 96 -0.80 9.12 17.15
C LEU A 96 -0.31 7.89 16.39
N ALA A 97 -0.39 6.70 17.01
CA ALA A 97 0.03 5.44 16.37
C ALA A 97 -0.78 5.16 15.09
N GLU A 98 -2.07 5.40 15.11
CA GLU A 98 -2.96 5.20 13.96
C GLU A 98 -2.58 6.12 12.78
N TYR A 99 -2.37 7.41 13.03
CA TYR A 99 -1.94 8.34 11.98
C TYR A 99 -0.53 8.03 11.47
N MET A 100 0.38 7.59 12.34
CA MET A 100 1.72 7.18 11.95
C MET A 100 1.68 5.96 11.04
N ASN A 101 0.81 4.98 11.32
CA ASN A 101 0.61 3.81 10.45
C ASN A 101 0.07 4.21 9.07
N LEU A 102 -0.91 5.12 9.01
CA LEU A 102 -1.43 5.65 7.75
C LEU A 102 -0.33 6.31 6.90
N ILE A 103 0.52 7.14 7.52
CA ILE A 103 1.65 7.78 6.85
C ILE A 103 2.65 6.72 6.35
N LEU A 104 2.97 5.72 7.18
CA LEU A 104 3.91 4.65 6.83
C LEU A 104 3.42 3.86 5.62
N ILE A 105 2.15 3.43 5.60
CA ILE A 105 1.56 2.70 4.46
C ILE A 105 1.58 3.58 3.20
N SER A 106 1.29 4.87 3.31
CA SER A 106 1.32 5.81 2.19
C SER A 106 2.73 5.99 1.62
N ILE A 107 3.75 6.06 2.47
CA ILE A 107 5.16 6.12 2.06
C ILE A 107 5.58 4.81 1.38
N LEU A 108 5.25 3.65 1.97
CA LEU A 108 5.57 2.35 1.40
C LEU A 108 4.89 2.16 0.04
N CYS A 109 3.63 2.56 -0.10
CA CYS A 109 2.91 2.54 -1.37
C CYS A 109 3.62 3.37 -2.44
N SER A 110 4.09 4.56 -2.08
CA SER A 110 4.85 5.43 -2.97
C SER A 110 6.19 4.81 -3.39
N ILE A 111 6.92 4.18 -2.46
CA ILE A 111 8.23 3.56 -2.72
C ILE A 111 8.09 2.30 -3.58
N MET A 112 7.15 1.44 -3.24
CA MET A 112 7.01 0.12 -3.87
C MET A 112 6.42 0.18 -5.27
N PHE A 113 5.48 1.09 -5.53
CA PHE A 113 4.73 1.11 -6.79
C PHE A 113 4.97 2.36 -7.65
N PHE A 114 5.33 3.49 -7.04
CA PHE A 114 5.42 4.78 -7.73
C PHE A 114 6.83 5.37 -7.78
N GLY A 115 7.86 4.53 -7.64
CA GLY A 115 9.25 4.95 -7.78
C GLY A 115 9.78 5.90 -6.70
N GLY A 116 9.11 5.96 -5.53
CA GLY A 116 9.59 6.73 -4.38
C GLY A 116 9.98 8.18 -4.72
N TRP A 117 11.27 8.50 -4.58
CA TRP A 117 11.81 9.85 -4.84
C TRP A 117 12.12 10.16 -6.30
N LEU A 118 11.86 9.23 -7.23
CA LEU A 118 12.10 9.48 -8.65
C LEU A 118 11.10 10.52 -9.20
N SER A 119 11.61 11.41 -10.06
CA SER A 119 10.75 12.34 -10.80
C SER A 119 9.81 11.61 -11.74
N PRO A 120 8.51 11.96 -11.81
CA PRO A 120 7.60 11.38 -12.79
C PRO A 120 7.89 11.79 -14.22
N PHE A 121 8.73 12.80 -14.42
CA PHE A 121 9.09 13.36 -15.73
C PHE A 121 10.44 12.85 -16.24
N GLN A 122 11.03 11.82 -15.64
CA GLN A 122 12.26 11.22 -16.12
C GLN A 122 12.12 10.78 -17.58
N GLY A 123 13.15 11.09 -18.39
CA GLY A 123 13.14 10.79 -19.83
C GLY A 123 12.33 11.75 -20.69
N THR A 124 11.76 12.81 -20.13
CA THR A 124 11.13 13.89 -20.88
C THR A 124 12.04 15.13 -20.89
N PRO A 125 11.92 16.04 -21.91
CA PRO A 125 12.72 17.27 -21.94
C PRO A 125 12.47 18.19 -20.74
N ILE A 126 11.40 17.96 -19.99
CA ILE A 126 11.04 18.71 -18.78
C ILE A 126 11.93 18.33 -17.59
N ASP A 127 12.51 17.13 -17.61
CA ASP A 127 13.35 16.63 -16.51
C ASP A 127 14.56 17.56 -16.23
N SER A 128 15.15 18.14 -17.27
CA SER A 128 16.26 19.08 -17.14
C SER A 128 15.88 20.36 -16.38
N TYR A 129 14.65 20.84 -16.51
CA TYR A 129 14.15 22.00 -15.76
C TYR A 129 13.81 21.66 -14.32
N LEU A 130 13.39 20.41 -14.05
CA LEU A 130 12.99 19.95 -12.74
C LEU A 130 14.14 19.29 -11.95
N ALA A 131 15.34 19.18 -12.53
CA ALA A 131 16.53 18.65 -11.87
C ALA A 131 16.93 19.44 -10.60
N PHE A 132 16.49 20.70 -10.48
CA PHE A 132 16.67 21.53 -9.28
C PHE A 132 15.86 21.01 -8.08
N VAL A 133 14.77 20.25 -8.30
CA VAL A 133 13.89 19.77 -7.23
C VAL A 133 14.50 18.52 -6.57
N PRO A 134 14.87 18.58 -5.28
CA PRO A 134 15.42 17.40 -4.60
C PRO A 134 14.38 16.27 -4.53
N GLY A 135 14.85 15.03 -4.63
CA GLY A 135 13.99 13.83 -4.65
C GLY A 135 13.03 13.69 -3.46
N PHE A 136 13.40 14.27 -2.31
CA PHE A 136 12.54 14.32 -1.13
C PHE A 136 11.17 14.97 -1.40
N PHE A 137 11.14 16.05 -2.19
CA PHE A 137 9.87 16.71 -2.54
C PHE A 137 8.96 15.82 -3.39
N TRP A 138 9.54 15.04 -4.31
CA TRP A 138 8.78 14.08 -5.12
C TRP A 138 8.16 12.98 -4.26
N LEU A 139 8.92 12.44 -3.31
CA LEU A 139 8.42 11.47 -2.35
C LEU A 139 7.29 12.07 -1.49
N ALA A 140 7.50 13.30 -0.98
CA ALA A 140 6.51 13.99 -0.15
C ALA A 140 5.19 14.23 -0.91
N ILE A 141 5.25 14.71 -2.16
CA ILE A 141 4.06 14.94 -2.99
C ILE A 141 3.30 13.64 -3.23
N LYS A 142 3.98 12.55 -3.61
CA LYS A 142 3.34 11.25 -3.84
C LYS A 142 2.70 10.72 -2.55
N THR A 143 3.38 10.82 -1.43
CA THR A 143 2.86 10.42 -0.13
C THR A 143 1.62 11.24 0.25
N LEU A 144 1.63 12.56 0.05
CA LEU A 144 0.50 13.43 0.30
C LEU A 144 -0.72 13.06 -0.58
N ILE A 145 -0.50 12.70 -1.84
CA ILE A 145 -1.57 12.22 -2.71
C ILE A 145 -2.24 10.96 -2.13
N PHE A 146 -1.43 9.99 -1.65
CA PHE A 146 -1.99 8.78 -1.02
C PHE A 146 -2.73 9.09 0.27
N ILE A 147 -2.17 9.93 1.14
CA ILE A 147 -2.85 10.39 2.36
C ILE A 147 -4.19 11.06 2.01
N PHE A 148 -4.20 11.91 0.98
CA PHE A 148 -5.44 12.54 0.51
C PHE A 148 -6.47 11.52 0.04
N ILE A 149 -6.05 10.50 -0.72
CA ILE A 149 -6.95 9.43 -1.18
C ILE A 149 -7.48 8.63 0.02
N PHE A 150 -6.66 8.32 1.03
CA PHE A 150 -7.11 7.68 2.26
C PHE A 150 -8.21 8.50 2.98
N LEU A 151 -7.99 9.81 3.12
CA LEU A 151 -8.97 10.70 3.73
C LEU A 151 -10.25 10.80 2.89
N TRP A 152 -10.10 10.83 1.59
CA TRP A 152 -11.24 10.88 0.67
C TRP A 152 -12.09 9.60 0.72
N LEU A 153 -11.45 8.43 0.73
CA LEU A 153 -12.16 7.16 0.90
C LEU A 153 -12.93 7.10 2.23
N ARG A 154 -12.33 7.59 3.31
CA ARG A 154 -13.00 7.70 4.61
C ARG A 154 -14.26 8.57 4.54
N ALA A 155 -14.22 9.66 3.79
CA ALA A 155 -15.34 10.60 3.68
C ALA A 155 -16.47 10.14 2.75
N THR A 156 -16.15 9.28 1.76
CA THR A 156 -17.08 8.93 0.68
C THR A 156 -17.71 7.55 0.83
N LEU A 157 -16.97 6.57 1.38
CA LEU A 157 -17.45 5.20 1.44
C LEU A 157 -18.22 4.92 2.74
N PRO A 158 -19.38 4.26 2.64
CA PRO A 158 -20.10 3.78 3.81
C PRO A 158 -19.33 2.63 4.46
N ARG A 159 -19.60 2.40 5.73
CA ARG A 159 -19.02 1.32 6.51
C ARG A 159 -19.48 -0.05 6.01
N TYR A 160 -18.55 -1.00 5.88
CA TYR A 160 -18.83 -2.38 5.52
C TYR A 160 -19.19 -3.23 6.74
N ARG A 161 -20.09 -4.21 6.53
CA ARG A 161 -20.40 -5.21 7.53
C ARG A 161 -19.23 -6.20 7.65
N TYR A 162 -18.96 -6.72 8.85
CA TYR A 162 -17.88 -7.68 9.12
C TYR A 162 -17.85 -8.87 8.14
N ASP A 163 -19.02 -9.47 7.84
CA ASP A 163 -19.11 -10.61 6.92
C ASP A 163 -18.64 -10.27 5.50
N GLN A 164 -18.90 -9.04 5.04
CA GLN A 164 -18.45 -8.55 3.74
C GLN A 164 -16.94 -8.36 3.70
N ILE A 165 -16.37 -7.79 4.76
CA ILE A 165 -14.95 -7.58 4.94
C ILE A 165 -14.19 -8.91 4.91
N MET A 166 -14.65 -9.90 5.69
CA MET A 166 -14.03 -11.23 5.73
C MET A 166 -14.16 -11.97 4.40
N ARG A 167 -15.30 -11.85 3.72
CA ARG A 167 -15.49 -12.44 2.38
C ARG A 167 -14.54 -11.82 1.36
N LEU A 168 -14.37 -10.50 1.40
CA LEU A 168 -13.48 -9.78 0.49
C LEU A 168 -12.01 -10.21 0.69
N GLY A 169 -11.53 -10.24 1.93
CA GLY A 169 -10.15 -10.65 2.25
C GLY A 169 -9.86 -12.10 1.83
N TRP A 170 -10.64 -13.05 2.33
CA TRP A 170 -10.35 -14.47 2.14
C TRP A 170 -10.75 -15.02 0.77
N LYS A 171 -11.89 -14.60 0.22
CA LYS A 171 -12.42 -15.17 -1.03
C LYS A 171 -11.99 -14.43 -2.28
N VAL A 172 -11.60 -13.15 -2.15
CA VAL A 172 -11.23 -12.33 -3.31
C VAL A 172 -9.74 -11.96 -3.27
N PHE A 173 -9.28 -11.26 -2.25
CA PHE A 173 -7.93 -10.71 -2.24
C PHE A 173 -6.85 -11.78 -2.16
N LEU A 174 -6.99 -12.74 -1.26
CA LEU A 174 -5.99 -13.77 -1.06
C LEU A 174 -5.82 -14.66 -2.31
N PRO A 175 -6.87 -15.30 -2.88
CA PRO A 175 -6.68 -16.14 -4.06
C PRO A 175 -6.24 -15.33 -5.28
N PHE A 176 -6.76 -14.10 -5.43
CA PHE A 176 -6.40 -13.26 -6.57
C PHE A 176 -4.93 -12.80 -6.50
N SER A 177 -4.45 -12.36 -5.33
CA SER A 177 -3.05 -11.98 -5.13
C SER A 177 -2.11 -13.15 -5.37
N LEU A 178 -2.45 -14.36 -4.91
CA LEU A 178 -1.67 -15.57 -5.11
C LEU A 178 -1.58 -15.94 -6.60
N ILE A 179 -2.71 -15.96 -7.30
CA ILE A 179 -2.74 -16.24 -8.76
C ILE A 179 -1.88 -15.21 -9.50
N TYR A 180 -2.01 -13.93 -9.17
CA TYR A 180 -1.28 -12.88 -9.85
C TYR A 180 0.23 -12.96 -9.59
N VAL A 181 0.66 -13.31 -8.39
CA VAL A 181 2.08 -13.56 -8.07
C VAL A 181 2.64 -14.73 -8.89
N VAL A 182 1.88 -15.82 -9.03
CA VAL A 182 2.28 -16.96 -9.89
C VAL A 182 2.39 -16.54 -11.36
N LEU A 183 1.44 -15.73 -11.84
CA LEU A 183 1.49 -15.19 -13.21
C LEU A 183 2.71 -14.29 -13.43
N THR A 184 3.03 -13.40 -12.48
CA THR A 184 4.23 -12.55 -12.57
C THR A 184 5.51 -13.38 -12.56
N ALA A 185 5.59 -14.42 -11.71
CA ALA A 185 6.72 -15.35 -11.67
C ALA A 185 6.90 -16.07 -13.00
N SER A 186 5.81 -16.60 -13.56
CA SER A 186 5.80 -17.30 -14.84
C SER A 186 6.23 -16.39 -16.00
N TYR A 187 5.76 -15.14 -16.00
CA TYR A 187 6.15 -14.13 -16.97
C TYR A 187 7.65 -13.83 -16.93
N LEU A 188 8.19 -13.60 -15.73
CA LEU A 188 9.61 -13.32 -15.53
C LEU A 188 10.49 -14.51 -15.98
N PHE A 189 10.05 -15.72 -15.68
CA PHE A 189 10.74 -16.93 -16.10
C PHE A 189 10.73 -17.13 -17.63
N TYR A 190 9.57 -16.98 -18.27
CA TYR A 190 9.41 -17.18 -19.69
C TYR A 190 10.20 -16.18 -20.54
N PHE A 191 10.21 -14.91 -20.14
CA PHE A 191 10.92 -13.84 -20.86
C PHE A 191 12.39 -13.68 -20.45
N ASP A 192 12.91 -14.59 -19.60
CA ASP A 192 14.29 -14.57 -19.08
C ASP A 192 14.71 -13.20 -18.46
N LYS A 193 13.73 -12.51 -17.88
CA LYS A 193 13.89 -11.22 -17.20
C LYS A 193 14.08 -11.38 -15.70
N LEU A 194 14.59 -12.55 -15.26
CA LEU A 194 14.90 -12.77 -13.87
C LEU A 194 16.01 -11.81 -13.42
N PRO A 195 15.82 -11.03 -12.39
CA PRO A 195 16.81 -10.06 -11.91
C PRO A 195 18.10 -10.72 -11.38
N MET A 196 18.09 -12.04 -11.14
CA MET A 196 19.29 -12.81 -10.74
C MET A 196 20.38 -12.88 -11.84
N LYS A 197 20.12 -12.49 -13.08
CA LYS A 197 21.14 -12.41 -14.14
C LYS A 197 21.89 -11.07 -14.18
N ALA A 198 21.56 -10.13 -13.28
CA ALA A 198 22.19 -8.81 -13.21
C ALA A 198 23.22 -8.68 -12.06
N LEU A 199 23.66 -9.83 -11.48
CA LEU A 199 24.73 -9.91 -10.49
C LEU A 199 26.04 -10.36 -11.16
#